data_3d8b6695e7fc0763b2135ef43c5283ec
#
_entry.id   3d8b6695e7fc0763b2135ef43c5283ec
#
_cell.length_a   1.000
_cell.length_b   1.000
_cell.length_c   1.000
_cell.angle_alpha   90.00
_cell.angle_beta   90.00
_cell.angle_gamma   90.00
#
_symmetry.space_group_name_H-M   'P 1'
#
loop_
_entity.id
_entity.type
_entity.pdbx_description
1 polymer ?
#
loop_
_entity_poly.entity_id
_entity_poly.type
_entity_poly.pdbx_seq_one_letter_code
_entity_poly.pdbx_strand_id
1 'polypeptide(L)'
;MSEQLLSVDKLGVDFTRRRTTFTALEEITFSIAEGETVGLVGESGSGKTTIGRSILGLVPPTRGTLTFRGEDITHASRTKRRELSRDMQVVFQDPYTSLNPSLTIEGILAEPLRAQGIDRREAGRRVKELLDRVRLPSDAAGRLPREFSGGQRQRVAIARALALRPRLIVCDEPVSALDLTTQQRVLDLFIEIQRDTGCAYLFVSHDLSVIRHVSHRVIVLNRGKIVESGGVEKVTSDPDDPYTQRLMMSAPLPDPGAQRERREELEKLRVDSERAA
;
A
#
# COMPACT_ATOMS: atom_id res chain seq x y z
N MET A 1 5.56 18.19 16.44
CA MET A 1 6.26 17.40 15.39
C MET A 1 5.79 15.96 15.58
N SER A 2 5.11 15.37 14.61
CA SER A 2 4.70 13.95 14.69
C SER A 2 5.94 13.06 14.73
N GLU A 3 5.93 12.05 15.61
CA GLU A 3 7.04 11.13 15.79
C GLU A 3 7.21 10.28 14.52
N GLN A 4 8.45 10.13 14.04
CA GLN A 4 8.77 9.37 12.83
C GLN A 4 8.62 7.88 13.10
N LEU A 5 7.66 7.23 12.42
CA LEU A 5 7.39 5.80 12.54
C LEU A 5 8.33 4.96 11.69
N LEU A 6 8.48 5.30 10.41
CA LEU A 6 9.35 4.63 9.44
C LEU A 6 10.27 5.66 8.77
N SER A 7 11.55 5.31 8.64
CA SER A 7 12.52 6.02 7.81
C SER A 7 13.11 5.08 6.77
N VAL A 8 13.15 5.54 5.55
CA VAL A 8 13.81 4.91 4.41
C VAL A 8 14.89 5.87 3.96
N ASP A 9 16.15 5.50 4.07
CA ASP A 9 17.29 6.35 3.69
C ASP A 9 18.14 5.67 2.63
N LYS A 10 18.22 6.30 1.45
CA LYS A 10 18.98 5.88 0.26
C LYS A 10 18.81 4.39 -0.09
N LEU A 11 17.58 3.87 0.05
CA LEU A 11 17.26 2.49 -0.24
C LEU A 11 17.55 2.17 -1.70
N GLY A 12 18.37 1.15 -1.92
CA GLY A 12 18.65 0.55 -3.22
C GLY A 12 18.34 -0.93 -3.22
N VAL A 13 17.81 -1.43 -4.34
CA VAL A 13 17.53 -2.85 -4.55
C VAL A 13 17.98 -3.27 -5.93
N ASP A 14 18.87 -4.24 -5.98
CA ASP A 14 19.37 -4.85 -7.21
C ASP A 14 18.91 -6.31 -7.28
N PHE A 15 18.40 -6.73 -8.43
CA PHE A 15 18.08 -8.12 -8.73
C PHE A 15 19.11 -8.70 -9.71
N THR A 16 19.77 -9.79 -9.35
CA THR A 16 20.73 -10.48 -10.21
C THR A 16 20.10 -11.74 -10.80
N ARG A 17 20.07 -11.85 -12.12
CA ARG A 17 19.63 -13.03 -12.85
C ARG A 17 20.64 -13.40 -13.94
N ARG A 18 21.19 -14.62 -13.90
CA ARG A 18 22.12 -15.14 -14.93
C ARG A 18 23.23 -14.17 -15.35
N ARG A 19 23.95 -13.56 -14.38
CA ARG A 19 25.04 -12.58 -14.59
C ARG A 19 24.59 -11.17 -15.03
N THR A 20 23.31 -10.89 -15.16
CA THR A 20 22.80 -9.55 -15.43
C THR A 20 22.20 -9.00 -14.15
N THR A 21 22.64 -7.81 -13.74
CA THR A 21 22.09 -7.09 -12.61
C THR A 21 21.16 -6.00 -13.11
N PHE A 22 19.95 -5.98 -12.57
CA PHE A 22 18.94 -4.95 -12.81
C PHE A 22 18.71 -4.17 -11.52
N THR A 23 18.94 -2.86 -11.53
CA THR A 23 18.65 -1.98 -10.40
C THR A 23 17.16 -1.62 -10.43
N ALA A 24 16.43 -2.12 -9.45
CA ALA A 24 14.99 -1.88 -9.31
C ALA A 24 14.69 -0.61 -8.51
N LEU A 25 15.54 -0.26 -7.55
CA LEU A 25 15.43 0.96 -6.74
C LEU A 25 16.80 1.62 -6.60
N GLU A 26 16.82 2.96 -6.73
CA GLU A 26 18.03 3.78 -6.65
C GLU A 26 17.80 4.96 -5.73
N GLU A 27 18.53 5.00 -4.59
CA GLU A 27 18.56 6.10 -3.62
C GLU A 27 17.18 6.60 -3.13
N ILE A 28 16.26 5.67 -2.86
CA ILE A 28 14.92 6.00 -2.36
C ILE A 28 15.02 6.52 -0.93
N THR A 29 14.60 7.75 -0.70
CA THR A 29 14.61 8.38 0.64
C THR A 29 13.25 9.02 0.95
N PHE A 30 12.59 8.57 2.01
CA PHE A 30 11.36 9.15 2.55
C PHE A 30 11.11 8.68 3.97
N SER A 31 10.11 9.27 4.62
CA SER A 31 9.65 8.85 5.95
C SER A 31 8.14 8.75 6.00
N ILE A 32 7.63 8.01 7.00
CA ILE A 32 6.21 7.96 7.36
C ILE A 32 6.11 8.29 8.84
N ALA A 33 5.24 9.24 9.19
CA ALA A 33 4.93 9.60 10.57
C ALA A 33 3.85 8.68 11.16
N GLU A 34 3.71 8.67 12.49
CA GLU A 34 2.59 7.99 13.16
C GLU A 34 1.25 8.55 12.66
N GLY A 35 0.31 7.67 12.30
CA GLY A 35 -1.01 8.04 11.80
C GLY A 35 -1.03 8.66 10.39
N GLU A 36 0.10 8.73 9.69
CA GLU A 36 0.18 9.30 8.35
C GLU A 36 -0.14 8.25 7.28
N THR A 37 -0.84 8.65 6.22
CA THR A 37 -0.91 7.91 4.96
C THR A 37 0.01 8.55 3.94
N VAL A 38 1.02 7.80 3.50
CA VAL A 38 1.90 8.18 2.37
C VAL A 38 1.47 7.37 1.15
N GLY A 39 1.03 8.07 0.11
CA GLY A 39 0.70 7.51 -1.19
C GLY A 39 1.97 7.29 -2.01
N LEU A 40 2.08 6.14 -2.66
CA LEU A 40 3.17 5.81 -3.57
C LEU A 40 2.62 5.52 -4.95
N VAL A 41 2.87 6.40 -5.91
CA VAL A 41 2.34 6.30 -7.28
C VAL A 41 3.45 6.17 -8.32
N GLY A 42 3.08 5.73 -9.50
CA GLY A 42 3.96 5.58 -10.67
C GLY A 42 3.45 4.46 -11.59
N GLU A 43 4.01 4.36 -12.79
CA GLU A 43 3.66 3.32 -13.76
C GLU A 43 3.95 1.90 -13.25
N SER A 44 3.39 0.89 -13.93
CA SER A 44 3.71 -0.51 -13.67
C SER A 44 5.22 -0.74 -13.88
N GLY A 45 5.84 -1.47 -12.95
CA GLY A 45 7.29 -1.72 -13.01
C GLY A 45 8.17 -0.57 -12.49
N SER A 46 7.63 0.54 -11.99
CA SER A 46 8.45 1.65 -11.44
C SER A 46 9.17 1.33 -10.13
N GLY A 47 8.84 0.21 -9.45
CA GLY A 47 9.49 -0.22 -8.20
C GLY A 47 8.62 -0.12 -6.93
N LYS A 48 7.36 0.35 -7.02
CA LYS A 48 6.45 0.54 -5.87
C LYS A 48 6.32 -0.69 -4.96
N THR A 49 5.95 -1.82 -5.54
CA THR A 49 5.84 -3.11 -4.83
C THR A 49 7.17 -3.54 -4.21
N THR A 50 8.30 -3.23 -4.87
CA THR A 50 9.64 -3.52 -4.34
C THR A 50 9.93 -2.74 -3.07
N ILE A 51 9.56 -1.44 -3.02
CA ILE A 51 9.67 -0.62 -1.80
C ILE A 51 8.87 -1.26 -0.66
N GLY A 52 7.57 -1.53 -0.88
CA GLY A 52 6.72 -2.17 0.13
C GLY A 52 7.28 -3.50 0.64
N ARG A 53 7.74 -4.36 -0.28
CA ARG A 53 8.34 -5.66 0.06
C ARG A 53 9.67 -5.52 0.80
N SER A 54 10.48 -4.50 0.51
CA SER A 54 11.71 -4.24 1.24
C SER A 54 11.43 -3.81 2.68
N ILE A 55 10.47 -2.93 2.91
CA ILE A 55 10.02 -2.50 4.24
C ILE A 55 9.55 -3.72 5.06
N LEU A 56 8.76 -4.60 4.45
CA LEU A 56 8.28 -5.84 5.09
C LEU A 56 9.38 -6.91 5.27
N GLY A 57 10.58 -6.70 4.69
CA GLY A 57 11.69 -7.66 4.74
C GLY A 57 11.50 -8.88 3.85
N LEU A 58 10.63 -8.79 2.85
CA LEU A 58 10.40 -9.83 1.84
C LEU A 58 11.41 -9.73 0.67
N VAL A 59 11.97 -8.54 0.44
CA VAL A 59 13.06 -8.28 -0.50
C VAL A 59 14.18 -7.59 0.26
N PRO A 60 15.40 -8.17 0.33
CA PRO A 60 16.50 -7.55 1.04
C PRO A 60 17.02 -6.32 0.29
N PRO A 61 17.23 -5.18 0.97
CA PRO A 61 17.96 -4.06 0.41
C PRO A 61 19.39 -4.44 0.04
N THR A 62 19.91 -3.88 -1.05
CA THR A 62 21.33 -3.98 -1.43
C THR A 62 22.13 -2.77 -0.95
N ARG A 63 21.46 -1.65 -0.72
CA ARG A 63 22.04 -0.38 -0.23
C ARG A 63 21.02 0.37 0.62
N GLY A 64 21.49 1.30 1.44
CA GLY A 64 20.66 2.16 2.27
C GLY A 64 20.21 1.51 3.56
N THR A 65 19.35 2.22 4.28
CA THR A 65 18.90 1.85 5.64
C THR A 65 17.40 1.96 5.77
N LEU A 66 16.80 1.01 6.50
CA LEU A 66 15.41 1.02 6.91
C LEU A 66 15.35 1.10 8.44
N THR A 67 14.70 2.12 8.97
CA THR A 67 14.54 2.31 10.42
C THR A 67 13.06 2.35 10.77
N PHE A 68 12.62 1.52 11.72
CA PHE A 68 11.26 1.50 12.23
C PHE A 68 11.25 1.80 13.72
N ARG A 69 10.55 2.84 14.14
CA ARG A 69 10.51 3.34 15.53
C ARG A 69 11.91 3.54 16.13
N GLY A 70 12.83 4.11 15.34
CA GLY A 70 14.21 4.38 15.75
C GLY A 70 15.14 3.16 15.72
N GLU A 71 14.65 1.95 15.41
CA GLU A 71 15.45 0.73 15.32
C GLU A 71 15.78 0.38 13.86
N ASP A 72 17.04 0.07 13.57
CA ASP A 72 17.47 -0.42 12.26
C ASP A 72 16.89 -1.82 11.99
N ILE A 73 16.10 -1.92 10.93
CA ILE A 73 15.46 -3.16 10.49
C ILE A 73 15.97 -3.64 9.13
N THR A 74 16.98 -3.03 8.57
CA THR A 74 17.48 -3.27 7.19
C THR A 74 17.78 -4.75 6.95
N HIS A 75 18.56 -5.35 7.83
CA HIS A 75 18.93 -6.77 7.76
C HIS A 75 18.44 -7.55 9.00
N ALA A 76 17.26 -7.18 9.50
CA ALA A 76 16.67 -7.83 10.66
C ALA A 76 16.60 -9.34 10.50
N SER A 77 16.99 -10.09 11.56
CA SER A 77 16.92 -11.54 11.59
C SER A 77 15.47 -12.05 11.45
N ARG A 78 15.33 -13.35 11.13
CA ARG A 78 14.01 -14.00 11.03
C ARG A 78 13.20 -13.86 12.34
N THR A 79 13.85 -13.95 13.48
CA THR A 79 13.22 -13.76 14.80
C THR A 79 12.71 -12.33 14.93
N LYS A 80 13.56 -11.35 14.62
CA LYS A 80 13.19 -9.93 14.68
C LYS A 80 12.04 -9.61 13.69
N ARG A 81 12.07 -10.16 12.48
CA ARG A 81 10.98 -10.01 11.51
C ARG A 81 9.65 -10.57 12.03
N ARG A 82 9.69 -11.67 12.76
CA ARG A 82 8.48 -12.21 13.42
C ARG A 82 7.95 -11.27 14.52
N GLU A 83 8.80 -10.61 15.28
CA GLU A 83 8.40 -9.58 16.25
C GLU A 83 7.78 -8.39 15.54
N LEU A 84 8.47 -7.84 14.53
CA LEU A 84 8.02 -6.72 13.72
C LEU A 84 6.69 -6.99 13.01
N SER A 85 6.35 -8.24 12.70
CA SER A 85 5.06 -8.58 12.08
C SER A 85 3.84 -8.27 12.96
N ARG A 86 4.03 -7.96 14.25
CA ARG A 86 2.95 -7.43 15.11
C ARG A 86 2.61 -5.98 14.72
N ASP A 87 3.65 -5.19 14.46
CA ASP A 87 3.54 -3.75 14.24
C ASP A 87 3.44 -3.38 12.75
N MET A 88 3.93 -4.26 11.86
CA MET A 88 3.87 -4.06 10.39
C MET A 88 3.08 -5.18 9.73
N GLN A 89 2.05 -4.82 8.98
CA GLN A 89 1.18 -5.74 8.27
C GLN A 89 1.04 -5.35 6.79
N VAL A 90 0.40 -6.22 6.01
CA VAL A 90 0.23 -6.02 4.56
C VAL A 90 -1.19 -6.35 4.11
N VAL A 91 -1.71 -5.54 3.20
CA VAL A 91 -2.90 -5.84 2.40
C VAL A 91 -2.46 -5.93 0.94
N PHE A 92 -2.57 -7.13 0.35
CA PHE A 92 -2.14 -7.40 -1.02
C PHE A 92 -3.21 -7.03 -2.06
N GLN A 93 -2.77 -6.87 -3.30
CA GLN A 93 -3.56 -6.48 -4.46
C GLN A 93 -4.71 -7.47 -4.75
N ASP A 94 -4.45 -8.77 -4.69
CA ASP A 94 -5.44 -9.79 -5.04
C ASP A 94 -6.02 -10.44 -3.79
N PRO A 95 -7.30 -10.13 -3.47
CA PRO A 95 -7.97 -10.74 -2.32
C PRO A 95 -8.28 -12.24 -2.53
N TYR A 96 -8.25 -12.74 -3.78
CA TYR A 96 -8.51 -14.15 -4.08
C TYR A 96 -7.35 -15.05 -3.67
N THR A 97 -6.12 -14.63 -3.98
CA THR A 97 -4.90 -15.40 -3.67
C THR A 97 -4.36 -15.12 -2.26
N SER A 98 -4.75 -13.99 -1.66
CA SER A 98 -4.28 -13.59 -0.33
C SER A 98 -4.94 -14.35 0.82
N LEU A 99 -6.12 -14.94 0.62
CA LEU A 99 -6.87 -15.70 1.62
C LEU A 99 -6.77 -17.20 1.35
N ASN A 100 -6.46 -18.01 2.37
CA ASN A 100 -6.45 -19.46 2.23
C ASN A 100 -7.89 -19.98 1.95
N PRO A 101 -8.18 -20.54 0.75
CA PRO A 101 -9.53 -20.92 0.37
C PRO A 101 -10.10 -22.11 1.15
N SER A 102 -9.25 -22.86 1.85
CA SER A 102 -9.62 -24.03 2.64
C SER A 102 -9.98 -23.71 4.09
N LEU A 103 -9.73 -22.47 4.54
CA LEU A 103 -10.04 -22.02 5.91
C LEU A 103 -11.32 -21.18 5.92
N THR A 104 -12.08 -21.28 7.03
CA THR A 104 -13.17 -20.34 7.30
C THR A 104 -12.61 -18.95 7.58
N ILE A 105 -13.46 -17.93 7.46
CA ILE A 105 -13.06 -16.55 7.78
C ILE A 105 -12.56 -16.44 9.22
N GLU A 106 -13.21 -17.11 10.18
CA GLU A 106 -12.69 -17.19 11.56
C GLU A 106 -11.28 -17.78 11.60
N GLY A 107 -11.03 -18.87 10.87
CA GLY A 107 -9.73 -19.51 10.77
C GLY A 107 -8.65 -18.56 10.27
N ILE A 108 -8.95 -17.82 9.19
CA ILE A 108 -8.06 -16.82 8.56
C ILE A 108 -7.75 -15.65 9.51
N LEU A 109 -8.77 -15.10 10.16
CA LEU A 109 -8.60 -13.95 11.07
C LEU A 109 -7.94 -14.36 12.39
N ALA A 110 -8.16 -15.59 12.87
CA ALA A 110 -7.54 -16.09 14.09
C ALA A 110 -6.08 -16.55 13.90
N GLU A 111 -5.65 -16.86 12.67
CA GLU A 111 -4.30 -17.36 12.38
C GLU A 111 -3.19 -16.43 12.91
N PRO A 112 -3.15 -15.13 12.57
CA PRO A 112 -2.12 -14.21 13.08
C PRO A 112 -2.18 -14.07 14.61
N LEU A 113 -3.36 -14.11 15.22
CA LEU A 113 -3.54 -14.04 16.66
C LEU A 113 -2.93 -15.25 17.36
N ARG A 114 -3.21 -16.45 16.86
CA ARG A 114 -2.66 -17.71 17.38
C ARG A 114 -1.15 -17.79 17.20
N ALA A 115 -0.63 -17.31 16.05
CA ALA A 115 0.81 -17.26 15.80
C ALA A 115 1.56 -16.38 16.81
N GLN A 116 0.86 -15.42 17.45
CA GLN A 116 1.37 -14.57 18.52
C GLN A 116 1.04 -15.11 19.94
N GLY A 117 0.53 -16.34 20.06
CA GLY A 117 0.26 -16.97 21.34
C GLY A 117 -1.05 -16.54 22.02
N ILE A 118 -1.95 -15.85 21.30
CA ILE A 118 -3.27 -15.46 21.83
C ILE A 118 -4.14 -16.72 21.91
N ASP A 119 -4.76 -16.93 23.07
CA ASP A 119 -5.62 -18.10 23.30
C ASP A 119 -6.87 -18.09 22.42
N ARG A 120 -7.50 -19.27 22.29
CA ARG A 120 -8.63 -19.48 21.37
C ARG A 120 -9.85 -18.60 21.71
N ARG A 121 -10.13 -18.39 23.01
CA ARG A 121 -11.32 -17.64 23.46
C ARG A 121 -11.14 -16.15 23.13
N GLU A 122 -9.99 -15.61 23.45
CA GLU A 122 -9.64 -14.21 23.15
C GLU A 122 -9.56 -13.98 21.63
N ALA A 123 -8.96 -14.91 20.87
CA ALA A 123 -8.93 -14.84 19.41
C ALA A 123 -10.35 -14.80 18.82
N GLY A 124 -11.27 -15.65 19.30
CA GLY A 124 -12.66 -15.65 18.85
C GLY A 124 -13.40 -14.35 19.17
N ARG A 125 -13.13 -13.71 20.34
CA ARG A 125 -13.68 -12.39 20.68
C ARG A 125 -13.18 -11.33 19.69
N ARG A 126 -11.86 -11.29 19.43
CA ARG A 126 -11.26 -10.32 18.50
C ARG A 126 -11.73 -10.53 17.06
N VAL A 127 -11.96 -11.76 16.63
CA VAL A 127 -12.52 -12.02 15.30
C VAL A 127 -13.89 -11.36 15.12
N LYS A 128 -14.78 -11.44 16.13
CA LYS A 128 -16.07 -10.75 16.08
C LYS A 128 -15.91 -9.24 15.95
N GLU A 129 -15.06 -8.64 16.78
CA GLU A 129 -14.75 -7.20 16.74
C GLU A 129 -14.18 -6.77 15.37
N LEU A 130 -13.34 -7.61 14.75
CA LEU A 130 -12.77 -7.35 13.43
C LEU A 130 -13.84 -7.41 12.34
N LEU A 131 -14.74 -8.39 12.36
CA LEU A 131 -15.84 -8.49 11.40
C LEU A 131 -16.76 -7.27 11.48
N ASP A 132 -17.13 -6.85 12.69
CA ASP A 132 -17.93 -5.63 12.91
C ASP A 132 -17.21 -4.40 12.36
N ARG A 133 -15.92 -4.24 12.65
CA ARG A 133 -15.10 -3.11 12.17
C ARG A 133 -15.04 -3.00 10.65
N VAL A 134 -14.98 -4.13 9.94
CA VAL A 134 -14.99 -4.14 8.46
C VAL A 134 -16.40 -4.27 7.88
N ARG A 135 -17.45 -4.11 8.71
CA ARG A 135 -18.86 -4.13 8.31
C ARG A 135 -19.25 -5.43 7.59
N LEU A 136 -18.75 -6.56 8.09
CA LEU A 136 -19.19 -7.89 7.71
C LEU A 136 -20.10 -8.48 8.81
N PRO A 137 -21.16 -9.22 8.43
CA PRO A 137 -22.06 -9.81 9.40
C PRO A 137 -21.35 -10.88 10.24
N SER A 138 -21.79 -11.08 11.48
CA SER A 138 -21.16 -12.01 12.43
C SER A 138 -21.20 -13.48 11.97
N ASP A 139 -22.19 -13.87 11.18
CA ASP A 139 -22.29 -15.21 10.56
C ASP A 139 -21.23 -15.44 9.46
N ALA A 140 -20.58 -14.39 8.98
CA ALA A 140 -19.44 -14.47 8.06
C ALA A 140 -18.29 -15.34 8.62
N ALA A 141 -18.13 -15.41 9.94
CA ALA A 141 -17.04 -16.14 10.59
C ALA A 141 -16.96 -17.63 10.16
N GLY A 142 -18.11 -18.30 10.01
CA GLY A 142 -18.17 -19.71 9.64
C GLY A 142 -18.07 -20.01 8.15
N ARG A 143 -18.13 -18.99 7.29
CA ARG A 143 -18.12 -19.14 5.83
C ARG A 143 -16.72 -19.28 5.27
N LEU A 144 -16.63 -19.80 4.03
CA LEU A 144 -15.37 -19.90 3.27
C LEU A 144 -15.19 -18.67 2.36
N PRO A 145 -13.95 -18.27 2.01
CA PRO A 145 -13.68 -17.12 1.13
C PRO A 145 -14.45 -17.15 -0.19
N ARG A 146 -14.69 -18.33 -0.78
CA ARG A 146 -15.43 -18.49 -2.04
C ARG A 146 -16.89 -18.02 -1.99
N GLU A 147 -17.47 -17.87 -0.80
CA GLU A 147 -18.83 -17.42 -0.59
C GLU A 147 -18.97 -15.89 -0.53
N PHE A 148 -17.87 -15.16 -0.72
CA PHE A 148 -17.80 -13.72 -0.62
C PHE A 148 -17.52 -13.07 -1.97
N SER A 149 -18.09 -11.88 -2.20
CA SER A 149 -17.71 -11.00 -3.31
C SER A 149 -16.27 -10.51 -3.19
N GLY A 150 -15.68 -9.97 -4.27
CA GLY A 150 -14.34 -9.40 -4.25
C GLY A 150 -14.15 -8.34 -3.16
N GLY A 151 -15.09 -7.39 -3.04
CA GLY A 151 -15.04 -6.36 -2.00
C GLY A 151 -15.21 -6.90 -0.57
N GLN A 152 -16.00 -7.96 -0.38
CA GLN A 152 -16.10 -8.61 0.92
C GLN A 152 -14.81 -9.35 1.27
N ARG A 153 -14.18 -10.04 0.32
CA ARG A 153 -12.85 -10.68 0.53
C ARG A 153 -11.79 -9.64 0.86
N GLN A 154 -11.83 -8.47 0.20
CA GLN A 154 -10.91 -7.37 0.50
C GLN A 154 -11.09 -6.88 1.94
N ARG A 155 -12.33 -6.75 2.41
CA ARG A 155 -12.60 -6.41 3.82
C ARG A 155 -12.09 -7.47 4.80
N VAL A 156 -12.16 -8.75 4.45
CA VAL A 156 -11.53 -9.83 5.24
C VAL A 156 -10.01 -9.68 5.27
N ALA A 157 -9.37 -9.36 4.13
CA ALA A 157 -7.93 -9.13 4.07
C ALA A 157 -7.50 -7.92 4.94
N ILE A 158 -8.29 -6.84 4.94
CA ILE A 158 -8.11 -5.69 5.82
C ILE A 158 -8.28 -6.10 7.29
N ALA A 159 -9.35 -6.85 7.63
CA ALA A 159 -9.58 -7.35 8.99
C ALA A 159 -8.41 -8.21 9.48
N ARG A 160 -7.85 -9.07 8.62
CA ARG A 160 -6.68 -9.89 8.93
C ARG A 160 -5.46 -9.02 9.25
N ALA A 161 -5.20 -8.00 8.46
CA ALA A 161 -4.09 -7.07 8.71
C ALA A 161 -4.27 -6.32 10.05
N LEU A 162 -5.50 -5.99 10.42
CA LEU A 162 -5.82 -5.31 11.68
C LEU A 162 -5.77 -6.21 12.92
N ALA A 163 -5.74 -7.54 12.76
CA ALA A 163 -5.88 -8.49 13.86
C ALA A 163 -4.87 -8.26 15.00
N LEU A 164 -3.64 -7.87 14.66
CA LEU A 164 -2.57 -7.60 15.61
C LEU A 164 -2.47 -6.13 16.05
N ARG A 165 -3.40 -5.26 15.61
CA ARG A 165 -3.38 -3.80 15.87
C ARG A 165 -2.06 -3.17 15.44
N PRO A 166 -1.69 -3.28 14.16
CA PRO A 166 -0.41 -2.81 13.67
C PRO A 166 -0.29 -1.29 13.73
N ARG A 167 0.95 -0.80 13.74
CA ARG A 167 1.29 0.62 13.62
C ARG A 167 1.38 1.06 12.16
N LEU A 168 1.81 0.14 11.28
CA LEU A 168 1.96 0.38 9.84
C LEU A 168 1.30 -0.73 9.03
N ILE A 169 0.54 -0.37 8.02
CA ILE A 169 0.07 -1.30 7.00
C ILE A 169 0.59 -0.87 5.63
N VAL A 170 1.28 -1.78 4.95
CA VAL A 170 1.64 -1.62 3.53
C VAL A 170 0.45 -2.12 2.70
N CYS A 171 -0.18 -1.24 1.95
CA CYS A 171 -1.30 -1.54 1.08
C CYS A 171 -0.80 -1.58 -0.37
N ASP A 172 -0.62 -2.77 -0.95
CA ASP A 172 -0.12 -2.95 -2.31
C ASP A 172 -1.31 -3.10 -3.28
N GLU A 173 -1.72 -1.99 -3.91
CA GLU A 173 -2.86 -1.87 -4.82
C GLU A 173 -4.19 -2.47 -4.29
N PRO A 174 -4.62 -2.14 -3.07
CA PRO A 174 -5.65 -2.90 -2.35
C PRO A 174 -7.05 -2.78 -2.93
N VAL A 175 -7.29 -1.94 -3.93
CA VAL A 175 -8.62 -1.70 -4.54
C VAL A 175 -8.64 -1.87 -6.05
N SER A 176 -7.51 -2.19 -6.69
CA SER A 176 -7.37 -2.21 -8.16
C SER A 176 -8.25 -3.27 -8.86
N ALA A 177 -8.62 -4.35 -8.16
CA ALA A 177 -9.46 -5.43 -8.69
C ALA A 177 -10.97 -5.24 -8.39
N LEU A 178 -11.38 -4.07 -7.85
CA LEU A 178 -12.76 -3.81 -7.42
C LEU A 178 -13.46 -2.84 -8.40
N ASP A 179 -14.79 -2.96 -8.50
CA ASP A 179 -15.59 -1.95 -9.16
C ASP A 179 -15.58 -0.61 -8.40
N LEU A 180 -15.83 0.51 -9.10
CA LEU A 180 -15.72 1.86 -8.57
C LEU A 180 -16.51 2.10 -7.27
N THR A 181 -17.73 1.56 -7.19
CA THR A 181 -18.60 1.73 -6.00
C THR A 181 -18.04 0.97 -4.80
N THR A 182 -17.57 -0.25 -5.02
CA THR A 182 -16.94 -1.08 -3.98
C THR A 182 -15.60 -0.49 -3.56
N GLN A 183 -14.81 0.00 -4.53
CA GLN A 183 -13.55 0.69 -4.30
C GLN A 183 -13.73 1.87 -3.33
N GLN A 184 -14.68 2.77 -3.62
CA GLN A 184 -14.96 3.93 -2.76
C GLN A 184 -15.26 3.50 -1.31
N ARG A 185 -16.13 2.50 -1.12
CA ARG A 185 -16.49 2.00 0.21
C ARG A 185 -15.31 1.39 0.97
N VAL A 186 -14.36 0.77 0.26
CA VAL A 186 -13.14 0.21 0.87
C VAL A 186 -12.16 1.32 1.22
N LEU A 187 -12.04 2.36 0.41
CA LEU A 187 -11.19 3.53 0.71
C LEU A 187 -11.71 4.29 1.94
N ASP A 188 -13.03 4.52 2.01
CA ASP A 188 -13.65 5.15 3.18
C ASP A 188 -13.40 4.32 4.46
N LEU A 189 -13.45 2.99 4.35
CA LEU A 189 -13.12 2.10 5.46
C LEU A 189 -11.65 2.25 5.92
N PHE A 190 -10.68 2.41 5.02
CA PHE A 190 -9.28 2.68 5.39
C PHE A 190 -9.14 4.00 6.16
N ILE A 191 -9.83 5.07 5.72
CA ILE A 191 -9.82 6.39 6.38
C ILE A 191 -10.43 6.28 7.78
N GLU A 192 -11.57 5.61 7.93
CA GLU A 192 -12.20 5.40 9.24
C GLU A 192 -11.30 4.62 10.19
N ILE A 193 -10.70 3.52 9.71
CA ILE A 193 -9.78 2.71 10.51
C ILE A 193 -8.58 3.54 10.96
N GLN A 194 -8.01 4.35 10.08
CA GLN A 194 -6.88 5.22 10.42
C GLN A 194 -7.25 6.21 11.51
N ARG A 195 -8.38 6.89 11.38
CA ARG A 195 -8.87 7.85 12.37
C ARG A 195 -9.09 7.19 13.75
N ASP A 196 -9.62 5.96 13.76
CA ASP A 196 -9.96 5.25 15.00
C ASP A 196 -8.74 4.62 15.68
N THR A 197 -7.71 4.23 14.90
CA THR A 197 -6.59 3.43 15.42
C THR A 197 -5.27 4.19 15.45
N GLY A 198 -5.14 5.28 14.69
CA GLY A 198 -3.87 5.97 14.46
C GLY A 198 -2.87 5.14 13.63
N CYS A 199 -3.34 4.09 12.93
CA CYS A 199 -2.49 3.27 12.08
C CYS A 199 -1.97 4.07 10.88
N ALA A 200 -0.67 4.02 10.62
CA ALA A 200 -0.07 4.62 9.43
C ALA A 200 -0.20 3.69 8.21
N TYR A 201 -0.24 4.29 7.01
CA TYR A 201 -0.28 3.52 5.76
C TYR A 201 0.83 3.93 4.80
N LEU A 202 1.45 2.94 4.15
CA LEU A 202 2.09 3.11 2.85
C LEU A 202 1.10 2.59 1.79
N PHE A 203 0.46 3.51 1.07
CA PHE A 203 -0.62 3.16 0.14
C PHE A 203 -0.11 3.19 -1.30
N VAL A 204 0.10 2.02 -1.89
CA VAL A 204 0.58 1.87 -3.27
C VAL A 204 -0.61 1.81 -4.21
N SER A 205 -0.60 2.65 -5.25
CA SER A 205 -1.58 2.61 -6.33
C SER A 205 -0.97 3.14 -7.63
N HIS A 206 -1.52 2.73 -8.75
CA HIS A 206 -1.29 3.38 -10.04
C HIS A 206 -2.39 4.41 -10.38
N ASP A 207 -3.44 4.48 -9.56
CA ASP A 207 -4.55 5.42 -9.70
C ASP A 207 -4.38 6.60 -8.73
N LEU A 208 -4.19 7.78 -9.32
CA LEU A 208 -4.01 9.03 -8.58
C LEU A 208 -5.28 9.48 -7.86
N SER A 209 -6.47 9.14 -8.36
CA SER A 209 -7.73 9.46 -7.70
C SER A 209 -7.85 8.73 -6.36
N VAL A 210 -7.42 7.48 -6.32
CA VAL A 210 -7.32 6.67 -5.11
C VAL A 210 -6.38 7.33 -4.10
N ILE A 211 -5.17 7.68 -4.55
CA ILE A 211 -4.16 8.30 -3.69
C ILE A 211 -4.62 9.66 -3.15
N ARG A 212 -5.24 10.48 -4.00
CA ARG A 212 -5.80 11.77 -3.59
C ARG A 212 -6.86 11.63 -2.49
N HIS A 213 -7.63 10.55 -2.54
CA HIS A 213 -8.71 10.30 -1.57
C HIS A 213 -8.20 9.89 -0.18
N VAL A 214 -7.12 9.10 -0.10
CA VAL A 214 -6.68 8.48 1.18
C VAL A 214 -5.38 9.05 1.75
N SER A 215 -4.59 9.80 0.97
CA SER A 215 -3.21 10.14 1.36
C SER A 215 -3.08 11.56 1.89
N HIS A 216 -2.15 11.76 2.82
CA HIS A 216 -1.72 13.08 3.29
C HIS A 216 -0.59 13.63 2.43
N ARG A 217 0.35 12.75 2.07
CA ARG A 217 1.48 13.05 1.17
C ARG A 217 1.57 12.01 0.07
N VAL A 218 2.20 12.40 -1.04
CA VAL A 218 2.41 11.54 -2.21
C VAL A 218 3.89 11.51 -2.57
N ILE A 219 4.34 10.35 -2.98
CA ILE A 219 5.65 10.09 -3.56
C ILE A 219 5.41 9.55 -4.97
N VAL A 220 5.98 10.20 -5.97
CA VAL A 220 5.92 9.76 -7.37
C VAL A 220 7.19 9.03 -7.73
N LEU A 221 7.04 7.78 -8.17
CA LEU A 221 8.13 6.89 -8.51
C LEU A 221 8.20 6.66 -10.02
N ASN A 222 9.36 6.90 -10.61
CA ASN A 222 9.65 6.61 -12.00
C ASN A 222 10.96 5.84 -12.12
N ARG A 223 10.93 4.66 -12.77
CA ARG A 223 12.13 3.83 -13.04
C ARG A 223 13.06 3.67 -11.85
N GLY A 224 12.50 3.36 -10.69
CA GLY A 224 13.24 3.11 -9.46
C GLY A 224 13.74 4.36 -8.72
N LYS A 225 13.33 5.57 -9.11
CA LYS A 225 13.71 6.85 -8.48
C LYS A 225 12.49 7.63 -8.05
N ILE A 226 12.60 8.37 -6.96
CA ILE A 226 11.60 9.39 -6.60
C ILE A 226 11.84 10.60 -7.49
N VAL A 227 10.83 10.98 -8.26
CA VAL A 227 10.88 12.17 -9.13
C VAL A 227 10.19 13.36 -8.52
N GLU A 228 9.18 13.13 -7.69
CA GLU A 228 8.46 14.17 -6.98
C GLU A 228 7.90 13.66 -5.66
N SER A 229 7.83 14.50 -4.62
CA SER A 229 7.17 14.20 -3.36
C SER A 229 6.65 15.45 -2.69
N GLY A 230 5.49 15.36 -2.04
CA GLY A 230 4.89 16.54 -1.38
C GLY A 230 3.52 16.26 -0.80
N GLY A 231 2.85 17.30 -0.33
CA GLY A 231 1.45 17.24 0.08
C GLY A 231 0.56 16.79 -1.08
N VAL A 232 -0.45 15.96 -0.79
CA VAL A 232 -1.30 15.36 -1.82
C VAL A 232 -1.90 16.41 -2.77
N GLU A 233 -2.42 17.52 -2.24
CA GLU A 233 -3.03 18.58 -3.06
C GLU A 233 -2.02 19.22 -4.03
N LYS A 234 -0.78 19.52 -3.58
CA LYS A 234 0.25 20.11 -4.45
C LYS A 234 0.61 19.16 -5.58
N VAL A 235 0.98 17.93 -5.25
CA VAL A 235 1.46 16.94 -6.24
C VAL A 235 0.35 16.53 -7.22
N THR A 236 -0.91 16.51 -6.78
CA THR A 236 -2.04 16.08 -7.64
C THR A 236 -2.76 17.19 -8.38
N SER A 237 -2.51 18.48 -8.07
CA SER A 237 -3.17 19.60 -8.73
C SER A 237 -2.20 20.49 -9.54
N ASP A 238 -0.96 20.62 -9.08
CA ASP A 238 0.06 21.48 -9.67
C ASP A 238 1.45 20.83 -9.51
N PRO A 239 1.69 19.69 -10.20
CA PRO A 239 2.97 18.98 -10.12
C PRO A 239 4.09 19.76 -10.81
N ASP A 240 5.28 19.70 -10.22
CA ASP A 240 6.45 20.37 -10.75
C ASP A 240 7.21 19.49 -11.77
N ASP A 241 7.22 18.16 -11.58
CA ASP A 241 7.94 17.22 -12.43
C ASP A 241 7.17 16.88 -13.71
N PRO A 242 7.80 16.92 -14.91
CA PRO A 242 7.12 16.63 -16.20
C PRO A 242 6.57 15.19 -16.29
N TYR A 243 7.18 14.21 -15.61
CA TYR A 243 6.63 12.86 -15.56
C TYR A 243 5.35 12.82 -14.74
N THR A 244 5.33 13.51 -13.59
CA THR A 244 4.13 13.63 -12.75
C THR A 244 3.00 14.29 -13.52
N GLN A 245 3.27 15.37 -14.26
CA GLN A 245 2.29 16.03 -15.13
C GLN A 245 1.68 15.06 -16.14
N ARG A 246 2.53 14.27 -16.84
CA ARG A 246 2.07 13.23 -17.78
C ARG A 246 1.25 12.15 -17.09
N LEU A 247 1.69 11.68 -15.92
CA LEU A 247 0.98 10.67 -15.14
C LEU A 247 -0.42 11.17 -14.74
N MET A 248 -0.52 12.42 -14.31
CA MET A 248 -1.79 13.09 -14.01
C MET A 248 -2.71 13.16 -15.23
N MET A 249 -2.17 13.53 -16.38
CA MET A 249 -2.93 13.66 -17.63
C MET A 249 -3.36 12.31 -18.20
N SER A 250 -2.71 11.22 -17.88
CA SER A 250 -3.08 9.86 -18.32
C SER A 250 -4.31 9.30 -17.59
N ALA A 251 -4.69 9.85 -16.45
CA ALA A 251 -5.89 9.45 -15.72
C ALA A 251 -7.16 9.85 -16.52
N PRO A 252 -8.12 8.93 -16.78
CA PRO A 252 -9.31 9.23 -17.54
C PRO A 252 -10.20 10.23 -16.81
N LEU A 253 -10.74 11.22 -17.55
CA LEU A 253 -11.74 12.14 -17.04
C LEU A 253 -13.15 11.64 -17.41
N PRO A 254 -14.16 11.85 -16.53
CA PRO A 254 -15.54 11.45 -16.81
C PRO A 254 -16.17 12.24 -17.98
N ASP A 255 -15.69 13.45 -18.25
CA ASP A 255 -16.17 14.31 -19.34
C ASP A 255 -15.42 14.01 -20.65
N PRO A 256 -16.12 13.56 -21.72
CA PRO A 256 -15.50 13.27 -23.01
C PRO A 256 -14.88 14.50 -23.70
N GLY A 257 -15.40 15.72 -23.46
CA GLY A 257 -14.86 16.96 -23.98
C GLY A 257 -13.52 17.31 -23.36
N ALA A 258 -13.48 17.38 -22.04
CA ALA A 258 -12.27 17.60 -21.27
C ALA A 258 -11.22 16.51 -21.51
N GLN A 259 -11.64 15.25 -21.77
CA GLN A 259 -10.74 14.15 -22.12
C GLN A 259 -10.06 14.34 -23.48
N ARG A 260 -10.72 14.95 -24.48
CA ARG A 260 -10.10 15.25 -25.79
C ARG A 260 -9.06 16.37 -25.67
N GLU A 261 -9.38 17.46 -25.02
CA GLU A 261 -8.45 18.56 -24.77
C GLU A 261 -7.19 18.07 -24.04
N ARG A 262 -7.37 17.21 -23.03
CA ARG A 262 -6.29 16.61 -22.27
C ARG A 262 -5.41 15.68 -23.11
N ARG A 263 -5.97 14.94 -24.08
CA ARG A 263 -5.18 14.11 -25.02
C ARG A 263 -4.31 14.96 -25.94
N GLU A 264 -4.84 16.08 -26.44
CA GLU A 264 -4.07 17.00 -27.29
C GLU A 264 -2.90 17.63 -26.52
N GLU A 265 -3.10 17.94 -25.25
CA GLU A 265 -2.09 18.50 -24.37
C GLU A 265 -1.00 17.44 -24.02
N LEU A 266 -1.39 16.20 -23.76
CA LEU A 266 -0.50 15.06 -23.60
C LEU A 266 0.39 14.82 -24.83
N GLU A 267 -0.15 14.93 -26.02
CA GLU A 267 0.58 14.78 -27.28
C GLU A 267 1.64 15.87 -27.45
N LYS A 268 1.32 17.12 -27.10
CA LYS A 268 2.28 18.23 -27.11
C LYS A 268 3.43 17.99 -26.13
N LEU A 269 3.14 17.59 -24.90
CA LEU A 269 4.16 17.27 -23.88
C LEU A 269 5.06 16.09 -24.26
N ARG A 270 4.56 15.10 -25.02
CA ARG A 270 5.36 14.00 -25.59
C ARG A 270 6.36 14.51 -26.61
N VAL A 271 5.90 15.31 -27.55
CA VAL A 271 6.75 15.88 -28.60
C VAL A 271 7.85 16.77 -28.03
N ASP A 272 7.54 17.57 -27.02
CA ASP A 272 8.52 18.43 -26.35
C ASP A 272 9.56 17.64 -25.54
N SER A 273 9.15 16.54 -24.90
CA SER A 273 10.08 15.67 -24.18
C SER A 273 11.02 14.85 -25.12
N GLU A 274 10.55 14.48 -26.30
CA GLU A 274 11.36 13.81 -27.34
C GLU A 274 12.36 14.77 -28.02
N ARG A 275 12.07 16.07 -28.04
CA ARG A 275 12.99 17.10 -28.55
C ARG A 275 14.06 17.54 -27.55
N ALA A 276 13.85 17.28 -26.25
CA ALA A 276 14.77 17.64 -25.18
C ALA A 276 15.72 16.48 -24.74
N ALA A 277 15.52 15.28 -25.28
CA ALA A 277 16.33 14.08 -25.02
C ALA A 277 17.31 13.81 -26.18
#